data_fb9754a5e0b8851fcbf09894934954ec
#
_entry.id   fb9754a5e0b8851fcbf09894934954ec
#
_cell.length_a   1.000
_cell.length_b   1.000
_cell.length_c   1.000
_cell.angle_alpha   90.00
_cell.angle_beta   90.00
_cell.angle_gamma   90.00
#
_symmetry.space_group_name_H-M   'P 1'
#
loop_
_entity.id
_entity.type
_entity.pdbx_description
1 polymer ?
#
loop_
_entity_poly.entity_id
_entity_poly.type
_entity_poly.pdbx_seq_one_letter_code
_entity_poly.pdbx_strand_id
1 'polypeptide(L)'
;MDEKQKDLFIKLTHFLGQVLGKSYEVVFHIISKEGSYIAAIANSHISGRTINSPLTAFASKLLQEKAYLKQDFLCHYKAMTQTNKVLQGSTFFIKKAQKLVGILCINHDTTELQKAVHKIIELENLNSFEELASNSLSEQTSENSHLINIENLSLDIEDILAQHIDLKYLESGFALSTTQKNDIIKTLYDKGIFNIKGSLYVVAKLLKISEPSVYRYLNKLKKEE
;
A
#
# COMPACT_ATOMS: atom_id res chain seq x y z
N MET A 1 5.68 11.70 -16.23
CA MET A 1 7.07 11.17 -16.37
C MET A 1 7.37 11.06 -17.85
N ASP A 2 8.59 11.39 -18.30
CA ASP A 2 9.01 11.15 -19.69
C ASP A 2 9.56 9.72 -19.86
N GLU A 3 9.66 9.26 -21.12
CA GLU A 3 10.05 7.87 -21.42
C GLU A 3 11.50 7.54 -20.99
N LYS A 4 12.43 8.51 -21.05
CA LYS A 4 13.82 8.30 -20.61
C LYS A 4 13.88 8.07 -19.09
N GLN A 5 13.13 8.87 -18.34
CA GLN A 5 13.06 8.75 -16.90
C GLN A 5 12.36 7.45 -16.48
N LYS A 6 11.31 7.04 -17.20
CA LYS A 6 10.62 5.77 -17.00
C LYS A 6 11.57 4.58 -17.22
N ASP A 7 12.31 4.57 -18.34
CA ASP A 7 13.27 3.51 -18.67
C ASP A 7 14.38 3.41 -17.61
N LEU A 8 14.88 4.55 -17.12
CA LEU A 8 15.85 4.59 -16.03
C LEU A 8 15.32 3.89 -14.76
N PHE A 9 14.10 4.21 -14.31
CA PHE A 9 13.55 3.61 -13.10
C PHE A 9 13.17 2.14 -13.29
N ILE A 10 12.78 1.71 -14.49
CA ILE A 10 12.60 0.28 -14.80
C ILE A 10 13.93 -0.48 -14.63
N LYS A 11 15.03 0.02 -15.23
CA LYS A 11 16.35 -0.57 -15.09
C LYS A 11 16.84 -0.57 -13.65
N LEU A 12 16.64 0.54 -12.93
CA LEU A 12 16.98 0.67 -11.51
C LEU A 12 16.23 -0.35 -10.64
N THR A 13 14.95 -0.59 -10.91
CA THR A 13 14.14 -1.59 -10.21
C THR A 13 14.75 -2.99 -10.34
N HIS A 14 15.10 -3.40 -11.55
CA HIS A 14 15.72 -4.70 -11.80
C HIS A 14 17.13 -4.79 -11.19
N PHE A 15 17.92 -3.73 -11.32
CA PHE A 15 19.25 -3.66 -10.72
C PHE A 15 19.18 -3.81 -9.19
N LEU A 16 18.34 -3.02 -8.54
CA LEU A 16 18.17 -3.11 -7.08
C LEU A 16 17.66 -4.48 -6.63
N GLY A 17 16.72 -5.09 -7.37
CA GLY A 17 16.23 -6.43 -7.07
C GLY A 17 17.32 -7.50 -7.12
N GLN A 18 18.31 -7.36 -8.02
CA GLN A 18 19.46 -8.26 -8.09
C GLN A 18 20.47 -7.99 -6.97
N VAL A 19 20.83 -6.72 -6.75
CA VAL A 19 21.86 -6.34 -5.75
C VAL A 19 21.41 -6.62 -4.33
N LEU A 20 20.15 -6.31 -4.00
CA LEU A 20 19.59 -6.53 -2.66
C LEU A 20 19.28 -8.01 -2.38
N GLY A 21 19.08 -8.81 -3.44
CA GLY A 21 18.83 -10.25 -3.31
C GLY A 21 17.37 -10.60 -3.09
N LYS A 22 17.11 -11.91 -2.94
CA LYS A 22 15.76 -12.50 -2.98
C LYS A 22 14.82 -12.09 -1.83
N SER A 23 15.37 -11.58 -0.74
CA SER A 23 14.57 -11.11 0.40
C SER A 23 14.01 -9.69 0.22
N TYR A 24 14.29 -9.04 -0.91
CA TYR A 24 13.83 -7.68 -1.20
C TYR A 24 13.00 -7.64 -2.47
N GLU A 25 11.73 -7.29 -2.35
CA GLU A 25 10.90 -6.92 -3.50
C GLU A 25 11.10 -5.45 -3.81
N VAL A 26 11.34 -5.12 -5.07
CA VAL A 26 11.44 -3.74 -5.53
C VAL A 26 10.34 -3.47 -6.55
N VAL A 27 9.53 -2.42 -6.31
CA VAL A 27 8.35 -2.10 -7.14
C VAL A 27 8.40 -0.64 -7.57
N PHE A 28 8.30 -0.41 -8.86
CA PHE A 28 8.18 0.92 -9.43
C PHE A 28 6.77 1.17 -9.95
N HIS A 29 6.10 2.17 -9.40
CA HIS A 29 4.80 2.64 -9.86
C HIS A 29 4.93 3.95 -10.62
N ILE A 30 4.18 4.07 -11.71
CA ILE A 30 3.93 5.34 -12.37
C ILE A 30 2.63 5.92 -11.84
N ILE A 31 2.65 7.23 -11.57
CA ILE A 31 1.50 8.01 -11.12
C ILE A 31 1.10 8.95 -12.26
N SER A 32 -0.14 8.86 -12.72
CA SER A 32 -0.70 9.70 -13.77
C SER A 32 -2.08 10.24 -13.39
N LYS A 33 -2.65 11.12 -14.21
CA LYS A 33 -4.03 11.62 -14.02
C LYS A 33 -5.09 10.51 -14.21
N GLU A 34 -4.74 9.46 -14.95
CA GLU A 34 -5.59 8.32 -15.26
C GLU A 34 -5.52 7.22 -14.20
N GLY A 35 -4.74 7.42 -13.15
CA GLY A 35 -4.47 6.49 -12.07
C GLY A 35 -3.00 6.06 -12.01
N SER A 36 -2.74 5.07 -11.18
CA SER A 36 -1.40 4.50 -10.95
C SER A 36 -1.34 3.04 -11.41
N TYR A 37 -0.15 2.60 -11.82
CA TYR A 37 0.10 1.21 -12.18
C TYR A 37 1.56 0.83 -11.92
N ILE A 38 1.82 -0.48 -11.70
CA ILE A 38 3.18 -1.01 -11.59
C ILE A 38 3.81 -1.03 -12.99
N ALA A 39 4.93 -0.31 -13.16
CA ALA A 39 5.70 -0.28 -14.39
C ALA A 39 6.85 -1.29 -14.40
N ALA A 40 7.38 -1.62 -13.23
CA ALA A 40 8.38 -2.68 -13.05
C ALA A 40 8.29 -3.28 -11.64
N ILE A 41 8.60 -4.56 -11.54
CA ILE A 41 8.68 -5.28 -10.27
C ILE A 41 9.80 -6.31 -10.34
N ALA A 42 10.61 -6.41 -9.29
CA ALA A 42 11.62 -7.44 -9.09
C ALA A 42 11.33 -8.23 -7.82
N ASN A 43 11.58 -9.53 -7.82
CA ASN A 43 11.32 -10.45 -6.70
C ASN A 43 9.86 -10.47 -6.23
N SER A 44 8.94 -10.44 -7.19
CA SER A 44 7.48 -10.43 -6.96
C SER A 44 6.93 -11.62 -6.15
N HIS A 45 7.71 -12.68 -5.96
CA HIS A 45 7.37 -13.84 -5.14
C HIS A 45 7.14 -13.49 -3.66
N ILE A 46 7.62 -12.33 -3.20
CA ILE A 46 7.45 -11.87 -1.80
C ILE A 46 6.00 -11.48 -1.53
N SER A 47 5.39 -10.68 -2.40
CA SER A 47 4.01 -10.21 -2.24
C SER A 47 3.00 -10.93 -3.15
N GLY A 48 3.47 -11.61 -4.20
CA GLY A 48 2.64 -12.17 -5.26
C GLY A 48 2.12 -11.13 -6.27
N ARG A 49 2.51 -9.84 -6.16
CA ARG A 49 2.04 -8.76 -7.03
C ARG A 49 2.65 -8.87 -8.43
N THR A 50 1.95 -8.32 -9.40
CA THR A 50 2.34 -8.31 -10.82
C THR A 50 2.26 -6.88 -11.38
N ILE A 51 2.67 -6.70 -12.64
CA ILE A 51 2.57 -5.41 -13.36
C ILE A 51 1.11 -4.89 -13.38
N ASN A 52 0.11 -5.77 -13.33
CA ASN A 52 -1.31 -5.38 -13.34
C ASN A 52 -1.87 -5.10 -11.95
N SER A 53 -1.12 -5.37 -10.89
CA SER A 53 -1.60 -5.13 -9.52
C SER A 53 -1.78 -3.63 -9.24
N PRO A 54 -2.81 -3.25 -8.48
CA PRO A 54 -3.09 -1.85 -8.15
C PRO A 54 -2.07 -1.27 -7.18
N LEU A 55 -2.15 0.04 -6.98
CA LEU A 55 -1.48 0.71 -5.88
C LEU A 55 -2.14 0.29 -4.55
N THR A 56 -1.35 0.12 -3.50
CA THR A 56 -1.89 -0.23 -2.18
C THR A 56 -2.72 0.91 -1.60
N ALA A 57 -3.65 0.58 -0.69
CA ALA A 57 -4.44 1.59 0.01
C ALA A 57 -3.55 2.56 0.81
N PHE A 58 -2.47 2.04 1.43
CA PHE A 58 -1.49 2.87 2.15
C PHE A 58 -0.78 3.85 1.21
N ALA A 59 -0.25 3.38 0.09
CA ALA A 59 0.40 4.25 -0.89
C ALA A 59 -0.60 5.27 -1.48
N SER A 60 -1.86 4.88 -1.72
CA SER A 60 -2.93 5.78 -2.15
C SER A 60 -3.22 6.88 -1.12
N LYS A 61 -3.24 6.53 0.18
CA LYS A 61 -3.39 7.49 1.28
C LYS A 61 -2.22 8.48 1.32
N LEU A 62 -0.97 8.00 1.21
CA LEU A 62 0.21 8.88 1.16
C LEU A 62 0.15 9.89 0.00
N LEU A 63 -0.42 9.46 -1.13
CA LEU A 63 -0.65 10.33 -2.30
C LEU A 63 -1.69 11.40 -2.00
N GLN A 64 -2.82 11.04 -1.40
CA GLN A 64 -3.91 11.94 -1.05
C GLN A 64 -3.49 12.97 -0.01
N GLU A 65 -2.77 12.55 1.04
CA GLU A 65 -2.22 13.41 2.09
C GLU A 65 -1.04 14.26 1.59
N LYS A 66 -0.63 14.09 0.33
CA LYS A 66 0.50 14.78 -0.29
C LYS A 66 1.80 14.65 0.54
N ALA A 67 2.03 13.50 1.15
CA ALA A 67 3.21 13.24 1.96
C ALA A 67 4.52 13.56 1.23
N TYR A 68 4.54 13.37 -0.10
CA TYR A 68 5.67 13.72 -0.97
C TYR A 68 6.05 15.20 -0.99
N LEU A 69 5.19 16.11 -0.52
CA LEU A 69 5.54 17.54 -0.40
C LEU A 69 6.36 17.81 0.86
N LYS A 70 6.24 16.97 1.89
CA LYS A 70 6.91 17.13 3.18
C LYS A 70 8.26 16.40 3.24
N GLN A 71 8.40 15.31 2.48
CA GLN A 71 9.60 14.45 2.51
C GLN A 71 9.83 13.79 1.15
N ASP A 72 11.06 13.33 0.90
CA ASP A 72 11.44 12.67 -0.34
C ASP A 72 11.24 11.15 -0.28
N PHE A 73 11.23 10.59 0.91
CA PHE A 73 11.06 9.15 1.14
C PHE A 73 10.46 8.87 2.52
N LEU A 74 9.92 7.68 2.68
CA LEU A 74 9.46 7.10 3.94
C LEU A 74 10.08 5.71 4.07
N CYS A 75 10.72 5.42 5.21
CA CYS A 75 11.43 4.16 5.42
C CYS A 75 10.93 3.41 6.65
N HIS A 76 11.16 2.08 6.63
CA HIS A 76 10.98 1.19 7.77
C HIS A 76 9.55 1.12 8.33
N TYR A 77 8.55 1.39 7.50
CA TYR A 77 7.17 1.16 7.92
C TYR A 77 6.80 -0.33 7.80
N LYS A 78 5.80 -0.74 8.56
CA LYS A 78 5.30 -2.11 8.55
C LYS A 78 4.40 -2.32 7.33
N ALA A 79 4.69 -3.36 6.53
CA ALA A 79 3.85 -3.81 5.44
C ALA A 79 3.41 -5.27 5.68
N MET A 80 2.28 -5.67 5.12
CA MET A 80 1.73 -7.01 5.28
C MET A 80 1.22 -7.54 3.94
N THR A 81 1.56 -8.79 3.63
CA THR A 81 1.03 -9.49 2.45
C THR A 81 -0.36 -10.04 2.73
N GLN A 82 -1.07 -10.51 1.70
CA GLN A 82 -2.34 -11.22 1.85
C GLN A 82 -2.25 -12.46 2.73
N THR A 83 -1.10 -13.12 2.75
CA THR A 83 -0.85 -14.29 3.61
C THR A 83 -0.44 -13.92 5.03
N ASN A 84 -0.69 -12.67 5.45
CA ASN A 84 -0.33 -12.11 6.76
C ASN A 84 1.18 -12.12 7.07
N LYS A 85 2.03 -12.21 6.05
CA LYS A 85 3.47 -12.11 6.20
C LYS A 85 3.86 -10.65 6.42
N VAL A 86 4.59 -10.39 7.49
CA VAL A 86 5.05 -9.05 7.83
C VAL A 86 6.35 -8.72 7.10
N LEU A 87 6.37 -7.58 6.43
CA LEU A 87 7.52 -7.05 5.70
C LEU A 87 7.89 -5.68 6.27
N GLN A 88 9.13 -5.25 6.02
CA GLN A 88 9.57 -3.89 6.26
C GLN A 88 9.54 -3.11 4.95
N GLY A 89 8.67 -2.11 4.84
CA GLY A 89 8.48 -1.31 3.64
C GLY A 89 9.28 -0.01 3.66
N SER A 90 9.66 0.47 2.49
CA SER A 90 10.22 1.81 2.26
C SER A 90 9.76 2.33 0.91
N THR A 91 9.45 3.63 0.84
CA THR A 91 8.95 4.29 -0.38
C THR A 91 9.73 5.56 -0.67
N PHE A 92 10.23 5.69 -1.88
CA PHE A 92 10.86 6.89 -2.42
C PHE A 92 9.90 7.60 -3.38
N PHE A 93 9.69 8.91 -3.21
CA PHE A 93 8.78 9.73 -4.00
C PHE A 93 9.50 10.37 -5.18
N ILE A 94 9.14 9.99 -6.41
CA ILE A 94 9.71 10.50 -7.64
C ILE A 94 8.90 11.72 -8.08
N LYS A 95 9.54 12.90 -8.02
CA LYS A 95 8.89 14.20 -8.29
C LYS A 95 9.44 14.85 -9.57
N LYS A 96 8.58 15.58 -10.28
CA LYS A 96 8.95 16.47 -11.39
C LYS A 96 8.23 17.81 -11.19
N ALA A 97 8.98 18.90 -11.01
CA ALA A 97 8.42 20.22 -10.71
C ALA A 97 7.38 20.17 -9.57
N GLN A 98 7.76 19.59 -8.43
CA GLN A 98 6.92 19.40 -7.22
C GLN A 98 5.68 18.50 -7.41
N LYS A 99 5.46 17.94 -8.60
CA LYS A 99 4.39 16.97 -8.84
C LYS A 99 4.94 15.56 -8.72
N LEU A 100 4.23 14.71 -7.98
CA LEU A 100 4.56 13.31 -7.92
C LEU A 100 4.26 12.65 -9.28
N VAL A 101 5.25 11.94 -9.83
CA VAL A 101 5.16 11.26 -11.12
C VAL A 101 5.41 9.76 -11.02
N GLY A 102 5.87 9.29 -9.86
CA GLY A 102 6.07 7.88 -9.59
C GLY A 102 6.50 7.64 -8.15
N ILE A 103 6.52 6.39 -7.74
CA ILE A 103 7.09 5.92 -6.47
C ILE A 103 7.90 4.66 -6.70
N LEU A 104 9.01 4.54 -5.98
CA LEU A 104 9.82 3.33 -5.93
C LEU A 104 9.72 2.76 -4.51
N CYS A 105 9.19 1.56 -4.39
CA CYS A 105 9.00 0.87 -3.12
C CYS A 105 9.99 -0.28 -2.99
N ILE A 106 10.51 -0.48 -1.78
CA ILE A 106 11.34 -1.63 -1.40
C ILE A 106 10.66 -2.31 -0.21
N ASN A 107 10.33 -3.59 -0.35
CA ASN A 107 9.73 -4.42 0.68
C ASN A 107 10.71 -5.52 1.08
N HIS A 108 11.19 -5.48 2.31
CA HIS A 108 12.14 -6.46 2.85
C HIS A 108 11.39 -7.55 3.62
N ASP A 109 11.57 -8.78 3.19
CA ASP A 109 11.11 -9.97 3.88
C ASP A 109 12.14 -10.40 4.93
N THR A 110 11.82 -10.17 6.20
CA THR A 110 12.70 -10.49 7.32
C THR A 110 12.46 -11.89 7.90
N THR A 111 11.60 -12.71 7.29
CA THR A 111 11.15 -13.99 7.85
C THR A 111 12.31 -14.93 8.16
N GLU A 112 13.23 -15.11 7.21
CA GLU A 112 14.38 -16.01 7.42
C GLU A 112 15.38 -15.46 8.44
N LEU A 113 15.58 -14.15 8.48
CA LEU A 113 16.38 -13.50 9.50
C LEU A 113 15.77 -13.69 10.90
N GLN A 114 14.46 -13.48 11.04
CA GLN A 114 13.75 -13.71 12.31
C GLN A 114 13.87 -15.17 12.78
N LYS A 115 13.73 -16.14 11.87
CA LYS A 115 13.93 -17.56 12.21
C LYS A 115 15.36 -17.85 12.68
N ALA A 116 16.36 -17.26 12.03
CA ALA A 116 17.76 -17.43 12.42
C ALA A 116 18.03 -16.82 13.80
N VAL A 117 17.53 -15.62 14.08
CA VAL A 117 17.64 -14.98 15.39
C VAL A 117 16.95 -15.82 16.48
N HIS A 118 15.72 -16.28 16.22
CA HIS A 118 14.98 -17.14 17.14
C HIS A 118 15.73 -18.43 17.43
N LYS A 119 16.35 -19.04 16.41
CA LYS A 119 17.17 -20.25 16.58
C LYS A 119 18.42 -20.02 17.43
N ILE A 120 19.05 -18.86 17.32
CA ILE A 120 20.20 -18.48 18.17
C ILE A 120 19.74 -18.33 19.62
N ILE A 121 18.63 -17.62 19.87
CA ILE A 121 18.05 -17.43 21.21
C ILE A 121 17.73 -18.79 21.86
N GLU A 122 17.14 -19.70 21.11
CA GLU A 122 16.81 -21.05 21.56
C GLU A 122 18.06 -21.87 21.91
N LEU A 123 19.09 -21.87 21.05
CA LEU A 123 20.31 -22.62 21.23
C LEU A 123 21.14 -22.16 22.43
N GLU A 124 21.15 -20.86 22.69
CA GLU A 124 21.91 -20.24 23.78
C GLU A 124 21.09 -20.09 25.07
N ASN A 125 19.84 -20.62 25.12
CA ASN A 125 18.91 -20.49 26.25
C ASN A 125 18.66 -19.02 26.67
N LEU A 126 18.67 -18.09 25.72
CA LEU A 126 18.51 -16.65 25.95
C LEU A 126 17.02 -16.21 25.94
N ASN A 127 16.09 -17.06 26.41
CA ASN A 127 14.64 -16.79 26.38
C ASN A 127 14.28 -15.50 27.13
N SER A 128 15.01 -15.15 28.19
CA SER A 128 14.84 -13.86 28.89
C SER A 128 15.25 -12.64 28.05
N PHE A 129 16.04 -12.83 27.00
CA PHE A 129 16.45 -11.76 26.08
C PHE A 129 15.34 -11.39 25.11
N GLU A 130 14.45 -12.32 24.78
CA GLU A 130 13.26 -12.08 23.94
C GLU A 130 12.26 -11.15 24.66
N GLU A 131 12.09 -11.32 25.96
CA GLU A 131 11.24 -10.44 26.78
C GLU A 131 11.84 -9.02 26.90
N LEU A 132 13.16 -8.92 27.08
CA LEU A 132 13.85 -7.63 27.14
C LEU A 132 13.83 -6.92 25.77
N ALA A 133 14.03 -7.63 24.67
CA ALA A 133 13.98 -7.08 23.31
C ALA A 133 12.56 -6.62 22.93
N SER A 134 11.52 -7.37 23.31
CA SER A 134 10.12 -7.00 23.09
C SER A 134 9.74 -5.74 23.88
N ASN A 135 10.21 -5.62 25.11
CA ASN A 135 9.93 -4.47 25.97
C ASN A 135 10.65 -3.19 25.47
N SER A 136 11.92 -3.31 25.05
CA SER A 136 12.68 -2.18 24.50
C SER A 136 12.16 -1.70 23.13
N LEU A 137 11.61 -2.59 22.33
CA LEU A 137 10.96 -2.23 21.05
C LEU A 137 9.62 -1.54 21.28
N SER A 138 8.87 -1.87 22.34
CA SER A 138 7.62 -1.19 22.69
C SER A 138 7.84 0.23 23.23
N GLU A 139 8.96 0.49 23.90
CA GLU A 139 9.29 1.84 24.39
C GLU A 139 9.77 2.79 23.29
N GLN A 140 10.50 2.31 22.28
CA GLN A 140 10.93 3.13 21.14
C GLN A 140 9.82 3.44 20.13
N THR A 141 8.71 2.70 20.14
CA THR A 141 7.54 3.00 19.31
C THR A 141 6.65 4.11 19.87
N SER A 142 6.84 4.54 21.12
CA SER A 142 6.00 5.59 21.73
C SER A 142 6.30 7.01 21.27
N GLU A 143 7.48 7.32 20.76
CA GLU A 143 7.82 8.65 20.23
C GLU A 143 7.48 8.85 18.75
N ASN A 144 7.31 7.76 17.97
CA ASN A 144 6.91 7.77 16.57
C ASN A 144 5.49 7.20 16.34
N SER A 145 4.67 7.13 17.37
CA SER A 145 3.36 6.44 17.38
C SER A 145 2.25 7.10 16.55
N HIS A 146 2.53 8.15 15.77
CA HIS A 146 1.49 8.79 14.96
C HIS A 146 1.18 8.13 13.62
N LEU A 147 1.90 7.08 13.20
CA LEU A 147 1.60 6.35 11.96
C LEU A 147 2.03 4.87 12.03
N ILE A 148 1.43 4.07 12.91
CA ILE A 148 1.44 2.61 12.68
C ILE A 148 0.41 2.33 11.58
N ASN A 149 0.68 2.82 10.39
CA ASN A 149 -0.05 2.43 9.20
C ASN A 149 0.61 1.16 8.66
N ILE A 150 -0.06 0.02 8.87
CA ILE A 150 0.35 -1.23 8.23
C ILE A 150 -0.08 -1.14 6.77
N GLU A 151 0.89 -1.17 5.86
CA GLU A 151 0.60 -1.30 4.44
C GLU A 151 0.18 -2.73 4.12
N ASN A 152 -1.01 -2.92 3.52
CA ASN A 152 -1.44 -4.20 2.99
C ASN A 152 -1.09 -4.30 1.51
N LEU A 153 -0.26 -5.28 1.16
CA LEU A 153 0.14 -5.58 -0.22
C LEU A 153 -0.92 -6.50 -0.86
N SER A 154 -2.07 -5.92 -1.19
CA SER A 154 -3.18 -6.66 -1.81
C SER A 154 -2.93 -6.91 -3.29
N LEU A 155 -3.46 -8.03 -3.82
CA LEU A 155 -3.28 -8.43 -5.21
C LEU A 155 -4.25 -7.71 -6.15
N ASP A 156 -5.46 -7.41 -5.68
CA ASP A 156 -6.51 -6.77 -6.47
C ASP A 156 -7.28 -5.70 -5.67
N ILE A 157 -8.19 -5.02 -6.36
CA ILE A 157 -8.97 -3.93 -5.80
C ILE A 157 -10.05 -4.46 -4.85
N GLU A 158 -10.61 -5.62 -5.14
CA GLU A 158 -11.62 -6.29 -4.32
C GLU A 158 -11.08 -6.58 -2.93
N ASP A 159 -9.84 -7.08 -2.82
CA ASP A 159 -9.17 -7.31 -1.54
C ASP A 159 -8.94 -6.02 -0.75
N ILE A 160 -8.57 -4.94 -1.44
CA ILE A 160 -8.40 -3.62 -0.82
C ILE A 160 -9.74 -3.11 -0.28
N LEU A 161 -10.82 -3.27 -1.04
CA LEU A 161 -12.16 -2.88 -0.62
C LEU A 161 -12.66 -3.71 0.57
N ALA A 162 -12.38 -5.02 0.58
CA ALA A 162 -12.73 -5.92 1.68
C ALA A 162 -12.12 -5.52 3.03
N GLN A 163 -10.97 -4.83 3.03
CA GLN A 163 -10.35 -4.31 4.25
C GLN A 163 -11.07 -3.07 4.81
N HIS A 164 -11.89 -2.41 4.00
CA HIS A 164 -12.52 -1.14 4.36
C HIS A 164 -14.04 -1.18 4.40
N ILE A 165 -14.63 -2.25 3.84
CA ILE A 165 -16.08 -2.48 3.81
C ILE A 165 -16.31 -3.91 4.26
N ASP A 166 -17.24 -4.13 5.19
CA ASP A 166 -17.69 -5.48 5.49
C ASP A 166 -18.55 -5.99 4.32
N LEU A 167 -17.93 -6.77 3.44
CA LEU A 167 -18.55 -7.31 2.23
C LEU A 167 -19.76 -8.21 2.55
N LYS A 168 -19.83 -8.79 3.74
CA LYS A 168 -20.98 -9.60 4.19
C LYS A 168 -22.27 -8.77 4.21
N TYR A 169 -22.19 -7.46 4.48
CA TYR A 169 -23.34 -6.56 4.40
C TYR A 169 -23.81 -6.36 2.95
N LEU A 170 -22.93 -6.47 1.97
CA LEU A 170 -23.23 -6.28 0.55
C LEU A 170 -23.75 -7.57 -0.10
N GLU A 171 -23.34 -8.73 0.41
CA GLU A 171 -23.77 -10.06 -0.06
C GLU A 171 -25.12 -10.49 0.52
N SER A 172 -25.52 -9.94 1.66
CA SER A 172 -26.75 -10.33 2.39
C SER A 172 -28.07 -9.96 1.70
N GLY A 173 -28.03 -9.46 0.46
CA GLY A 173 -29.24 -9.15 -0.34
C GLY A 173 -30.04 -7.91 0.10
N PHE A 174 -29.63 -7.24 1.18
CA PHE A 174 -30.23 -6.00 1.62
C PHE A 174 -29.82 -4.85 0.69
N ALA A 175 -30.81 -4.17 0.11
CA ALA A 175 -30.57 -2.99 -0.71
C ALA A 175 -30.06 -1.84 0.18
N LEU A 176 -28.79 -1.44 -0.02
CA LEU A 176 -28.24 -0.27 0.66
C LEU A 176 -29.04 0.99 0.33
N SER A 177 -29.39 1.77 1.33
CA SER A 177 -29.98 3.08 1.16
C SER A 177 -29.01 4.05 0.49
N THR A 178 -29.52 5.14 -0.08
CA THR A 178 -28.69 6.18 -0.70
C THR A 178 -27.70 6.78 0.30
N THR A 179 -28.09 6.97 1.55
CA THR A 179 -27.24 7.48 2.61
C THR A 179 -26.08 6.53 2.89
N GLN A 180 -26.37 5.22 3.08
CA GLN A 180 -25.33 4.22 3.31
C GLN A 180 -24.32 4.12 2.16
N LYS A 181 -24.80 4.21 0.90
CA LYS A 181 -23.89 4.24 -0.27
C LYS A 181 -22.99 5.47 -0.26
N ASN A 182 -23.52 6.63 0.13
CA ASN A 182 -22.75 7.86 0.25
C ASN A 182 -21.67 7.75 1.34
N ASP A 183 -22.01 7.19 2.50
CA ASP A 183 -21.09 7.01 3.62
C ASP A 183 -19.94 6.06 3.24
N ILE A 184 -20.26 4.97 2.53
CA ILE A 184 -19.25 4.05 1.99
C ILE A 184 -18.33 4.77 1.00
N ILE A 185 -18.91 5.51 0.02
CA ILE A 185 -18.11 6.25 -0.97
C ILE A 185 -17.23 7.30 -0.28
N LYS A 186 -17.74 8.01 0.73
CA LYS A 186 -16.96 8.96 1.52
C LYS A 186 -15.79 8.27 2.24
N THR A 187 -16.06 7.16 2.94
CA THR A 187 -15.01 6.37 3.63
C THR A 187 -13.92 5.91 2.66
N LEU A 188 -14.28 5.45 1.47
CA LEU A 188 -13.33 5.02 0.44
C LEU A 188 -12.56 6.22 -0.15
N TYR A 189 -13.21 7.37 -0.27
CA TYR A 189 -12.58 8.62 -0.72
C TYR A 189 -11.53 9.08 0.30
N ASP A 190 -11.89 9.16 1.58
CA ASP A 190 -11.01 9.56 2.67
C ASP A 190 -9.78 8.64 2.81
N LYS A 191 -9.94 7.38 2.40
CA LYS A 191 -8.84 6.39 2.36
C LYS A 191 -8.06 6.37 1.04
N GLY A 192 -8.38 7.24 0.09
CA GLY A 192 -7.66 7.38 -1.18
C GLY A 192 -7.88 6.25 -2.19
N ILE A 193 -8.91 5.41 -2.00
CA ILE A 193 -9.17 4.24 -2.85
C ILE A 193 -9.41 4.64 -4.31
N PHE A 194 -10.02 5.79 -4.56
CA PHE A 194 -10.29 6.29 -5.91
C PHE A 194 -9.05 6.77 -6.68
N ASN A 195 -7.87 6.78 -6.04
CA ASN A 195 -6.59 6.99 -6.72
C ASN A 195 -6.06 5.70 -7.38
N ILE A 196 -6.67 4.56 -7.08
CA ILE A 196 -6.31 3.26 -7.65
C ILE A 196 -7.02 3.12 -9.00
N LYS A 197 -6.27 2.81 -10.07
CA LYS A 197 -6.84 2.62 -11.41
C LYS A 197 -7.85 1.46 -11.39
N GLY A 198 -9.06 1.71 -11.90
CA GLY A 198 -10.14 0.72 -11.96
C GLY A 198 -11.01 0.63 -10.71
N SER A 199 -10.63 1.26 -9.58
CA SER A 199 -11.42 1.21 -8.33
C SER A 199 -12.83 1.72 -8.50
N LEU A 200 -13.04 2.75 -9.32
CA LEU A 200 -14.34 3.34 -9.57
C LEU A 200 -15.31 2.32 -10.17
N TYR A 201 -14.87 1.54 -11.16
CA TYR A 201 -15.67 0.47 -11.77
C TYR A 201 -16.03 -0.60 -10.72
N VAL A 202 -15.06 -1.04 -9.92
CA VAL A 202 -15.28 -2.09 -8.91
C VAL A 202 -16.23 -1.59 -7.82
N VAL A 203 -16.07 -0.36 -7.33
CA VAL A 203 -16.98 0.26 -6.36
C VAL A 203 -18.40 0.42 -6.92
N ALA A 204 -18.54 0.85 -8.17
CA ALA A 204 -19.83 0.96 -8.83
C ALA A 204 -20.56 -0.39 -8.91
N LYS A 205 -19.84 -1.44 -9.32
CA LYS A 205 -20.32 -2.83 -9.37
C LYS A 205 -20.72 -3.33 -7.98
N LEU A 206 -19.88 -3.12 -6.98
CA LEU A 206 -20.10 -3.54 -5.59
C LEU A 206 -21.34 -2.89 -4.99
N LEU A 207 -21.52 -1.58 -5.16
CA LEU A 207 -22.66 -0.82 -4.64
C LEU A 207 -23.93 -0.93 -5.51
N LYS A 208 -23.87 -1.67 -6.63
CA LYS A 208 -24.95 -1.81 -7.62
C LYS A 208 -25.48 -0.45 -8.08
N ILE A 209 -24.57 0.44 -8.47
CA ILE A 209 -24.86 1.75 -9.06
C ILE A 209 -24.00 1.96 -10.31
N SER A 210 -24.37 2.97 -11.12
CA SER A 210 -23.59 3.30 -12.31
C SER A 210 -22.32 4.10 -11.95
N GLU A 211 -21.25 3.96 -12.74
CA GLU A 211 -20.04 4.76 -12.58
C GLU A 211 -20.30 6.27 -12.58
N PRO A 212 -21.17 6.83 -13.46
CA PRO A 212 -21.56 8.24 -13.37
C PRO A 212 -22.15 8.64 -12.03
N SER A 213 -22.86 7.72 -11.34
CA SER A 213 -23.39 7.98 -9.99
C SER A 213 -22.26 8.10 -8.97
N VAL A 214 -21.23 7.23 -9.02
CA VAL A 214 -20.04 7.34 -8.17
C VAL A 214 -19.32 8.66 -8.41
N TYR A 215 -19.11 9.04 -9.69
CA TYR A 215 -18.49 10.33 -10.05
C TYR A 215 -19.26 11.52 -9.48
N ARG A 216 -20.60 11.50 -9.52
CA ARG A 216 -21.43 12.57 -8.97
C ARG A 216 -21.22 12.74 -7.46
N TYR A 217 -21.12 11.64 -6.72
CA TYR A 217 -20.83 11.68 -5.28
C TYR A 217 -19.41 12.20 -5.00
N LEU A 218 -18.42 11.72 -5.73
CA LEU A 218 -17.03 12.18 -5.58
C LEU A 218 -16.89 13.68 -5.88
N ASN A 219 -17.57 14.19 -6.91
CA ASN A 219 -17.57 15.61 -7.25
C ASN A 219 -18.26 16.47 -6.19
N LYS A 220 -19.24 15.92 -5.44
CA LYS A 220 -19.86 16.61 -4.31
C LYS A 220 -18.87 16.71 -3.14
N LEU A 221 -18.19 15.61 -2.78
CA LEU A 221 -17.18 15.61 -1.72
C LEU A 221 -16.03 16.58 -2.00
N LYS A 222 -15.54 16.64 -3.24
CA LYS A 222 -14.47 17.57 -3.66
C LYS A 222 -14.84 19.06 -3.61
N LYS A 223 -16.12 19.40 -3.56
CA LYS A 223 -16.60 20.78 -3.44
C LYS A 223 -16.82 21.20 -1.99
N GLU A 224 -16.86 20.23 -1.08
CA GLU A 224 -17.04 20.45 0.36
C GLU A 224 -15.67 20.57 1.08
N GLU A 225 -14.55 20.29 0.37
CA GLU A 225 -13.16 20.59 0.78
C GLU A 225 -12.72 21.96 0.28
#